data_6e1619eafa13e238807f673e12fd3cae
#
_entry.id   6e1619eafa13e238807f673e12fd3cae
#
_cell.length_a   1.000
_cell.length_b   1.000
_cell.length_c   1.000
_cell.angle_alpha   90.00
_cell.angle_beta   90.00
_cell.angle_gamma   90.00
#
_symmetry.space_group_name_H-M   'P 1'
#
loop_
_entity.id
_entity.type
_entity.pdbx_description
1 polymer ?
#
loop_
_entity_poly.entity_id
_entity_poly.type
_entity_poly.pdbx_seq_one_letter_code
_entity_poly.pdbx_strand_id
1 'polypeptide(L)'
;KYLKTGFATPSGKVELYSETLEDLGFDPLPYYREAAGTNEEYPLRMFIGLPDDEYFRTGMRHVPELRKRVPDQTFFMSPNDAERLRIVDGQWTRLTTKVGSVFGRVFVRSSMPDGLVRVPHGWWKPESKKGLENMSGMWDFCDARITTDDDPELLDLEQGIPHMKGVPCSVEKISETEIARLEKAYGPTNELKRGPEGKVLRSDAKPNDFMFDEFTGDGIEFEAIELSLYGRNTI
;
A
#
# COMPACT_ATOMS: atom_id res chain seq x y z
N LYS A 1 34.38 -7.74 3.13
CA LYS A 1 33.78 -8.67 4.08
C LYS A 1 33.86 -10.11 3.52
N TYR A 2 33.35 -10.37 2.35
CA TYR A 2 33.16 -11.71 1.80
C TYR A 2 34.42 -12.31 1.12
N LEU A 3 35.44 -11.52 0.83
CA LEU A 3 36.72 -12.01 0.22
C LEU A 3 37.48 -12.96 1.11
N LYS A 4 37.37 -12.88 2.44
CA LYS A 4 38.08 -13.72 3.39
C LYS A 4 37.24 -14.88 3.93
N THR A 5 35.94 -14.68 4.09
CA THR A 5 35.06 -15.62 4.77
C THR A 5 34.11 -16.35 3.82
N GLY A 6 34.03 -15.94 2.55
CA GLY A 6 32.99 -16.41 1.65
C GLY A 6 31.61 -15.90 2.04
N PHE A 7 30.59 -16.41 1.39
CA PHE A 7 29.17 -16.19 1.72
C PHE A 7 28.67 -17.27 2.68
N ALA A 8 27.66 -16.97 3.45
CA ALA A 8 26.99 -17.93 4.34
C ALA A 8 26.00 -18.82 3.54
N THR A 9 26.53 -19.53 2.56
CA THR A 9 25.85 -20.49 1.69
C THR A 9 26.57 -21.81 1.70
N PRO A 10 25.94 -22.94 1.34
CA PRO A 10 26.60 -24.23 1.26
C PRO A 10 27.88 -24.24 0.41
N SER A 11 27.88 -23.55 -0.72
CA SER A 11 29.04 -23.43 -1.60
C SER A 11 30.09 -22.38 -1.16
N GLY A 12 29.77 -21.54 -0.16
CA GLY A 12 30.55 -20.37 0.22
C GLY A 12 30.58 -19.24 -0.84
N LYS A 13 29.79 -19.35 -1.89
CA LYS A 13 29.67 -18.41 -3.01
C LYS A 13 28.25 -17.83 -3.08
N VAL A 14 28.01 -16.86 -3.95
CA VAL A 14 26.64 -16.45 -4.33
C VAL A 14 26.04 -17.60 -5.13
N GLU A 15 24.93 -18.13 -4.65
CA GLU A 15 24.20 -19.21 -5.32
C GLU A 15 23.06 -18.59 -6.14
N LEU A 16 23.17 -18.69 -7.47
CA LEU A 16 22.12 -18.26 -8.39
C LEU A 16 21.09 -19.36 -8.66
N TYR A 17 21.49 -20.60 -8.49
CA TYR A 17 20.68 -21.80 -8.52
C TYR A 17 20.55 -22.33 -7.10
N SER A 18 19.33 -22.59 -6.66
CA SER A 18 19.07 -23.06 -5.29
C SER A 18 18.79 -24.56 -5.27
N GLU A 19 19.82 -25.36 -4.94
CA GLU A 19 19.63 -26.81 -4.73
C GLU A 19 18.61 -27.09 -3.62
N THR A 20 18.51 -26.21 -2.61
CA THR A 20 17.53 -26.34 -1.53
C THR A 20 16.09 -26.22 -2.04
N LEU A 21 15.81 -25.29 -2.97
CA LEU A 21 14.47 -25.18 -3.56
C LEU A 21 14.16 -26.37 -4.45
N GLU A 22 15.15 -26.85 -5.23
CA GLU A 22 15.02 -28.06 -6.04
C GLU A 22 14.69 -29.28 -5.20
N ASP A 23 15.41 -29.51 -4.11
CA ASP A 23 15.18 -30.61 -3.16
C ASP A 23 13.79 -30.57 -2.51
N LEU A 24 13.23 -29.36 -2.36
CA LEU A 24 11.87 -29.15 -1.86
C LEU A 24 10.79 -29.22 -2.95
N GLY A 25 11.18 -29.45 -4.22
CA GLY A 25 10.26 -29.55 -5.35
C GLY A 25 9.80 -28.22 -5.94
N PHE A 26 10.49 -27.14 -5.63
CA PHE A 26 10.28 -25.81 -6.21
C PHE A 26 11.25 -25.52 -7.35
N ASP A 27 10.96 -24.47 -8.12
CA ASP A 27 11.88 -24.00 -9.15
C ASP A 27 13.16 -23.47 -8.51
N PRO A 28 14.35 -23.99 -8.89
CA PRO A 28 15.63 -23.55 -8.30
C PRO A 28 16.08 -22.16 -8.78
N LEU A 29 15.44 -21.64 -9.82
CA LEU A 29 15.67 -20.31 -10.41
C LEU A 29 14.37 -19.49 -10.37
N PRO A 30 14.46 -18.16 -10.18
CA PRO A 30 13.28 -17.31 -10.22
C PRO A 30 12.79 -17.15 -11.67
N TYR A 31 11.56 -17.58 -11.93
CA TYR A 31 10.85 -17.36 -13.19
C TYR A 31 9.74 -16.34 -13.01
N TYR A 32 9.53 -15.52 -14.03
CA TYR A 32 8.36 -14.66 -14.06
C TYR A 32 7.10 -15.50 -14.17
N ARG A 33 6.16 -15.26 -13.27
CA ARG A 33 4.80 -15.78 -13.34
C ARG A 33 3.83 -14.62 -13.41
N GLU A 34 2.87 -14.68 -14.32
CA GLU A 34 1.84 -13.65 -14.44
C GLU A 34 1.00 -13.61 -13.16
N ALA A 35 0.77 -12.42 -12.63
CA ALA A 35 -0.15 -12.24 -11.52
C ALA A 35 -1.59 -12.59 -11.94
N ALA A 36 -2.43 -12.99 -10.99
CA ALA A 36 -3.84 -13.31 -11.23
C ALA A 36 -4.53 -12.23 -12.08
N GLY A 37 -5.27 -12.66 -13.10
CA GLY A 37 -5.94 -11.76 -14.04
C GLY A 37 -7.05 -10.93 -13.36
N THR A 38 -7.27 -9.71 -13.83
CA THR A 38 -8.46 -8.92 -13.50
C THR A 38 -9.69 -9.44 -14.25
N ASN A 39 -10.87 -9.19 -13.72
CA ASN A 39 -12.16 -9.55 -14.34
C ASN A 39 -13.19 -8.42 -14.09
N GLU A 40 -14.45 -8.64 -14.47
CA GLU A 40 -15.51 -7.63 -14.29
C GLU A 40 -15.81 -7.33 -12.82
N GLU A 41 -15.69 -8.32 -11.93
CA GLU A 41 -15.91 -8.16 -10.49
C GLU A 41 -14.74 -7.45 -9.81
N TYR A 42 -13.51 -7.77 -10.24
CA TYR A 42 -12.27 -7.20 -9.72
C TYR A 42 -11.45 -6.55 -10.83
N PRO A 43 -11.87 -5.36 -11.32
CA PRO A 43 -11.31 -4.74 -12.51
C PRO A 43 -9.99 -3.99 -12.28
N LEU A 44 -9.54 -3.88 -11.05
CA LEU A 44 -8.31 -3.22 -10.65
C LEU A 44 -7.34 -4.22 -10.04
N ARG A 45 -6.09 -3.81 -9.92
CA ARG A 45 -5.05 -4.54 -9.18
C ARG A 45 -4.60 -3.72 -8.00
N MET A 46 -4.58 -4.29 -6.81
CA MET A 46 -3.96 -3.64 -5.67
C MET A 46 -2.49 -4.00 -5.54
N PHE A 47 -1.74 -3.10 -4.95
CA PHE A 47 -0.47 -3.42 -4.33
C PHE A 47 -0.41 -2.86 -2.92
N ILE A 48 -0.03 -3.70 -1.98
CA ILE A 48 0.26 -3.32 -0.62
C ILE A 48 1.69 -2.82 -0.63
N GLY A 49 1.84 -1.55 -0.41
CA GLY A 49 3.10 -0.86 -0.60
C GLY A 49 3.58 -0.10 0.61
N LEU A 50 4.53 0.79 0.36
CA LEU A 50 5.16 1.63 1.36
C LEU A 50 4.12 2.19 2.33
N PRO A 51 4.41 2.19 3.64
CA PRO A 51 3.60 2.92 4.60
C PRO A 51 3.59 4.41 4.21
N ASP A 52 2.62 5.15 4.74
CA ASP A 52 2.71 6.60 4.69
C ASP A 52 3.98 7.03 5.43
N ASP A 53 4.64 8.10 4.97
CA ASP A 53 5.94 8.55 5.49
C ASP A 53 5.94 8.82 7.00
N GLU A 54 4.76 9.12 7.54
CA GLU A 54 4.54 9.35 8.97
C GLU A 54 4.59 8.07 9.80
N TYR A 55 4.50 6.88 9.18
CA TYR A 55 4.37 5.62 9.90
C TYR A 55 5.41 4.59 9.49
N PHE A 56 5.90 3.85 10.46
CA PHE A 56 6.75 2.69 10.21
C PHE A 56 5.90 1.42 10.29
N ARG A 57 5.43 0.92 9.14
CA ARG A 57 4.53 -0.24 9.04
C ARG A 57 3.30 -0.09 9.96
N THR A 58 3.17 -0.95 10.97
CA THR A 58 2.10 -0.89 11.98
C THR A 58 2.39 0.10 13.10
N GLY A 59 3.62 0.59 13.22
CA GLY A 59 4.06 1.44 14.32
C GLY A 59 3.67 2.91 14.17
N MET A 60 3.79 3.65 15.28
CA MET A 60 3.68 5.11 15.38
C MET A 60 2.28 5.70 15.19
N ARG A 61 1.24 4.91 14.86
CA ARG A 61 -0.14 5.44 14.68
C ARG A 61 -0.75 6.02 15.95
N HIS A 62 -0.20 5.71 17.13
CA HIS A 62 -0.61 6.26 18.41
C HIS A 62 0.03 7.63 18.73
N VAL A 63 0.95 8.12 17.89
CA VAL A 63 1.59 9.43 18.07
C VAL A 63 0.67 10.52 17.54
N PRO A 64 0.16 11.45 18.38
CA PRO A 64 -0.88 12.40 18.00
C PRO A 64 -0.49 13.32 16.82
N GLU A 65 0.76 13.77 16.77
CA GLU A 65 1.27 14.67 15.74
C GLU A 65 1.29 14.00 14.36
N LEU A 66 1.64 12.70 14.30
CA LEU A 66 1.62 11.91 13.07
C LEU A 66 0.18 11.59 12.67
N ARG A 67 -0.68 11.28 13.66
CA ARG A 67 -2.11 11.02 13.41
C ARG A 67 -2.85 12.22 12.83
N LYS A 68 -2.48 13.43 13.20
CA LYS A 68 -3.06 14.66 12.61
C LYS A 68 -2.78 14.76 11.12
N ARG A 69 -1.63 14.24 10.65
CA ARG A 69 -1.24 14.29 9.22
C ARG A 69 -1.95 13.23 8.40
N VAL A 70 -2.00 11.99 8.91
CA VAL A 70 -2.64 10.86 8.23
C VAL A 70 -3.62 10.18 9.20
N PRO A 71 -4.82 10.76 9.37
CA PRO A 71 -5.79 10.27 10.35
C PRO A 71 -6.50 8.99 9.93
N ASP A 72 -6.64 8.74 8.65
CA ASP A 72 -7.39 7.63 8.08
C ASP A 72 -6.54 6.82 7.11
N GLN A 73 -6.90 5.55 6.90
CA GLN A 73 -6.31 4.72 5.86
C GLN A 73 -6.53 5.34 4.49
N THR A 74 -5.48 5.41 3.68
CA THR A 74 -5.50 6.04 2.36
C THR A 74 -5.26 5.02 1.26
N PHE A 75 -6.10 5.02 0.23
CA PHE A 75 -5.87 4.31 -1.02
C PHE A 75 -5.46 5.31 -2.10
N PHE A 76 -4.39 5.06 -2.82
CA PHE A 76 -4.01 5.91 -3.94
C PHE A 76 -4.48 5.30 -5.25
N MET A 77 -5.05 6.14 -6.10
CA MET A 77 -5.69 5.77 -7.36
C MET A 77 -5.42 6.84 -8.42
N SER A 78 -5.39 6.44 -9.70
CA SER A 78 -5.23 7.38 -10.81
C SER A 78 -6.47 8.28 -10.98
N PRO A 79 -6.31 9.47 -11.62
CA PRO A 79 -7.45 10.31 -11.98
C PRO A 79 -8.44 9.61 -12.90
N ASN A 80 -7.97 8.83 -13.88
CA ASN A 80 -8.83 8.14 -14.84
C ASN A 80 -9.69 7.06 -14.16
N ASP A 81 -9.11 6.28 -13.25
CA ASP A 81 -9.86 5.29 -12.48
C ASP A 81 -10.86 5.92 -11.53
N ALA A 82 -10.48 7.01 -10.86
CA ALA A 82 -11.37 7.75 -9.97
C ALA A 82 -12.58 8.31 -10.74
N GLU A 83 -12.36 8.89 -11.92
CA GLU A 83 -13.44 9.37 -12.79
C GLU A 83 -14.35 8.23 -13.25
N ARG A 84 -13.77 7.14 -13.77
CA ARG A 84 -14.50 5.94 -14.22
C ARG A 84 -15.38 5.36 -13.12
N LEU A 85 -14.89 5.32 -11.88
CA LEU A 85 -15.60 4.81 -10.71
C LEU A 85 -16.48 5.89 -10.03
N ARG A 86 -16.43 7.13 -10.53
CA ARG A 86 -17.13 8.30 -9.95
C ARG A 86 -16.76 8.53 -8.49
N ILE A 87 -15.52 8.29 -8.13
CA ILE A 87 -14.95 8.52 -6.81
C ILE A 87 -14.27 9.89 -6.82
N VAL A 88 -14.51 10.68 -5.77
CA VAL A 88 -13.84 11.98 -5.61
C VAL A 88 -12.68 11.86 -4.61
N ASP A 89 -11.69 12.73 -4.75
CA ASP A 89 -10.53 12.79 -3.86
C ASP A 89 -10.96 12.97 -2.40
N GLY A 90 -10.44 12.12 -1.51
CA GLY A 90 -10.78 12.08 -0.09
C GLY A 90 -12.06 11.32 0.27
N GLN A 91 -12.73 10.72 -0.69
CA GLN A 91 -13.98 9.98 -0.44
C GLN A 91 -13.72 8.66 0.27
N TRP A 92 -14.60 8.31 1.22
CA TRP A 92 -14.63 7.00 1.84
C TRP A 92 -15.07 5.92 0.85
N THR A 93 -14.31 4.84 0.83
CA THR A 93 -14.49 3.71 -0.08
C THR A 93 -14.28 2.38 0.65
N ARG A 94 -14.78 1.32 0.02
CA ARG A 94 -14.44 -0.06 0.33
C ARG A 94 -13.58 -0.60 -0.80
N LEU A 95 -12.45 -1.20 -0.47
CA LEU A 95 -11.66 -2.03 -1.37
C LEU A 95 -11.96 -3.49 -1.06
N THR A 96 -12.30 -4.25 -2.08
CA THR A 96 -12.69 -5.66 -1.96
C THR A 96 -11.82 -6.53 -2.87
N THR A 97 -11.37 -7.65 -2.35
CA THR A 97 -10.76 -8.77 -3.08
C THR A 97 -11.61 -10.02 -2.91
N LYS A 98 -11.26 -11.13 -3.56
CA LYS A 98 -11.96 -12.40 -3.34
C LYS A 98 -11.87 -12.92 -1.87
N VAL A 99 -10.96 -12.37 -1.07
CA VAL A 99 -10.72 -12.78 0.33
C VAL A 99 -11.58 -12.00 1.30
N GLY A 100 -11.75 -10.70 1.07
CA GLY A 100 -12.49 -9.83 1.97
C GLY A 100 -12.40 -8.36 1.58
N SER A 101 -12.72 -7.48 2.52
CA SER A 101 -12.73 -6.05 2.24
C SER A 101 -12.17 -5.22 3.39
N VAL A 102 -11.66 -4.04 3.04
CA VAL A 102 -11.19 -3.01 3.97
C VAL A 102 -11.69 -1.64 3.54
N PHE A 103 -11.72 -0.70 4.50
CA PHE A 103 -12.18 0.67 4.27
C PHE A 103 -11.01 1.63 4.24
N GLY A 104 -11.11 2.65 3.40
CA GLY A 104 -10.13 3.73 3.31
C GLY A 104 -10.64 4.90 2.51
N ARG A 105 -9.92 6.03 2.58
CA ARG A 105 -10.20 7.19 1.74
C ARG A 105 -9.36 7.11 0.48
N VAL A 106 -9.96 7.31 -0.67
CA VAL A 106 -9.21 7.41 -1.92
C VAL A 106 -8.54 8.77 -2.02
N PHE A 107 -7.25 8.76 -2.31
CA PHE A 107 -6.49 9.94 -2.70
C PHE A 107 -6.08 9.79 -4.16
N VAL A 108 -6.60 10.71 -4.96
CA VAL A 108 -6.36 10.74 -6.41
C VAL A 108 -4.98 11.32 -6.68
N ARG A 109 -4.14 10.57 -7.40
CA ARG A 109 -2.75 10.94 -7.69
C ARG A 109 -2.42 10.72 -9.16
N SER A 110 -1.92 11.76 -9.81
CA SER A 110 -1.48 11.68 -11.21
C SER A 110 -0.28 10.77 -11.43
N SER A 111 0.51 10.50 -10.39
CA SER A 111 1.62 9.55 -10.42
C SER A 111 1.19 8.09 -10.37
N MET A 112 -0.10 7.80 -10.09
CA MET A 112 -0.61 6.44 -10.08
C MET A 112 -0.94 5.97 -11.49
N PRO A 113 -0.43 4.83 -11.92
CA PRO A 113 -0.84 4.20 -13.16
C PRO A 113 -2.31 3.79 -13.14
N ASP A 114 -2.96 3.82 -14.30
CA ASP A 114 -4.33 3.31 -14.46
C ASP A 114 -4.41 1.81 -14.16
N GLY A 115 -5.50 1.40 -13.55
CA GLY A 115 -5.75 0.02 -13.17
C GLY A 115 -5.06 -0.41 -11.88
N LEU A 116 -4.29 0.48 -11.21
CA LEU A 116 -3.60 0.17 -9.97
C LEU A 116 -4.14 0.95 -8.77
N VAL A 117 -4.22 0.27 -7.63
CA VAL A 117 -4.57 0.86 -6.34
C VAL A 117 -3.50 0.56 -5.31
N ARG A 118 -2.92 1.59 -4.71
CA ARG A 118 -2.01 1.42 -3.57
C ARG A 118 -2.79 1.31 -2.27
N VAL A 119 -2.44 0.33 -1.45
CA VAL A 119 -2.99 0.09 -0.10
C VAL A 119 -1.83 0.17 0.91
N PRO A 120 -1.96 0.90 2.02
CA PRO A 120 -0.92 0.93 3.05
C PRO A 120 -0.90 -0.39 3.83
N HIS A 121 0.29 -0.82 4.23
CA HIS A 121 0.49 -2.04 5.00
C HIS A 121 0.19 -1.84 6.49
N GLY A 122 -0.56 -2.78 7.08
CA GLY A 122 -0.73 -2.91 8.52
C GLY A 122 -1.50 -1.75 9.17
N TRP A 123 -2.61 -1.30 8.59
CA TRP A 123 -3.40 -0.20 9.17
C TRP A 123 -4.24 -0.64 10.37
N TRP A 124 -4.39 0.25 11.35
CA TRP A 124 -5.24 0.11 12.54
C TRP A 124 -5.58 1.47 13.15
N LYS A 125 -6.56 1.53 14.04
CA LYS A 125 -7.08 2.76 14.68
C LYS A 125 -6.79 2.74 16.18
N PRO A 126 -5.79 3.47 16.67
CA PRO A 126 -5.47 3.53 18.12
C PRO A 126 -6.59 4.18 18.97
N GLU A 127 -7.43 5.01 18.35
CA GLU A 127 -8.52 5.71 19.01
C GLU A 127 -9.76 4.84 19.25
N SER A 128 -9.72 3.57 18.93
CA SER A 128 -10.83 2.66 19.14
C SER A 128 -11.22 2.61 20.63
N LYS A 129 -12.43 3.09 20.94
CA LYS A 129 -12.95 3.17 22.31
C LYS A 129 -13.33 1.83 22.92
N LYS A 130 -13.52 0.81 22.09
CA LYS A 130 -13.99 -0.51 22.49
C LYS A 130 -12.87 -1.54 22.65
N GLY A 131 -11.63 -1.08 22.75
CA GLY A 131 -10.50 -1.95 23.08
C GLY A 131 -10.39 -3.16 22.17
N LEU A 132 -10.38 -4.35 22.76
CA LEU A 132 -10.18 -5.62 22.05
C LEU A 132 -11.38 -6.08 21.22
N GLU A 133 -12.59 -5.57 21.44
CA GLU A 133 -13.81 -6.05 20.76
C GLU A 133 -13.73 -5.89 19.23
N ASN A 134 -13.09 -4.84 18.75
CA ASN A 134 -12.90 -4.59 17.32
C ASN A 134 -11.43 -4.61 16.88
N MET A 135 -10.56 -5.14 17.75
CA MET A 135 -9.12 -5.25 17.50
C MET A 135 -8.49 -3.94 17.02
N SER A 136 -8.88 -2.81 17.62
CA SER A 136 -8.44 -1.47 17.23
C SER A 136 -8.63 -1.20 15.73
N GLY A 137 -9.73 -1.66 15.17
CA GLY A 137 -10.08 -1.47 13.76
C GLY A 137 -9.35 -2.38 12.77
N MET A 138 -8.58 -3.35 13.22
CA MET A 138 -7.87 -4.25 12.30
C MET A 138 -8.81 -4.98 11.34
N TRP A 139 -10.01 -5.37 11.81
CA TRP A 139 -11.00 -6.06 10.98
C TRP A 139 -11.59 -5.19 9.86
N ASP A 140 -11.58 -3.87 10.03
CA ASP A 140 -12.09 -2.92 9.05
C ASP A 140 -10.99 -2.30 8.16
N PHE A 141 -9.71 -2.33 8.61
CA PHE A 141 -8.66 -1.54 7.95
C PHE A 141 -7.40 -2.33 7.59
N CYS A 142 -7.10 -3.45 8.25
CA CYS A 142 -5.83 -4.14 8.01
C CYS A 142 -5.86 -4.90 6.68
N ASP A 143 -4.79 -4.73 5.89
CA ASP A 143 -4.57 -5.44 4.63
C ASP A 143 -4.55 -6.96 4.75
N ALA A 144 -4.30 -7.52 5.93
CA ALA A 144 -4.47 -8.95 6.20
C ALA A 144 -5.91 -9.46 5.97
N ARG A 145 -6.90 -8.55 5.86
CA ARG A 145 -8.29 -8.90 5.53
C ARG A 145 -8.55 -9.10 4.04
N ILE A 146 -7.62 -8.71 3.20
CA ILE A 146 -7.75 -8.74 1.74
C ILE A 146 -6.65 -9.55 1.07
N THR A 147 -5.83 -10.23 1.87
CA THR A 147 -4.82 -11.21 1.43
C THR A 147 -5.07 -12.55 2.10
N THR A 148 -4.54 -13.63 1.55
CA THR A 148 -4.69 -14.98 2.09
C THR A 148 -3.46 -15.83 1.81
N ASP A 149 -3.24 -16.81 2.68
CA ASP A 149 -2.29 -17.91 2.53
C ASP A 149 -2.98 -19.25 2.19
N ASP A 150 -4.32 -19.24 2.06
CA ASP A 150 -5.12 -20.42 1.73
C ASP A 150 -5.29 -20.66 0.21
N ASP A 151 -4.89 -19.70 -0.63
CA ASP A 151 -5.09 -19.76 -2.07
C ASP A 151 -3.75 -19.78 -2.81
N PRO A 152 -3.39 -20.91 -3.46
CA PRO A 152 -2.14 -21.02 -4.20
C PRO A 152 -1.94 -19.98 -5.32
N GLU A 153 -3.02 -19.41 -5.87
CA GLU A 153 -2.92 -18.35 -6.88
C GLU A 153 -2.57 -16.99 -6.27
N LEU A 154 -2.75 -16.84 -4.96
CA LEU A 154 -2.46 -15.62 -4.20
C LEU A 154 -1.34 -15.80 -3.17
N LEU A 155 -0.59 -16.89 -3.27
CA LEU A 155 0.48 -17.25 -2.36
C LEU A 155 1.79 -17.44 -3.14
N ASP A 156 2.88 -16.84 -2.64
CA ASP A 156 4.23 -17.24 -3.00
C ASP A 156 4.54 -18.56 -2.28
N LEU A 157 4.47 -19.66 -2.99
CA LEU A 157 4.60 -21.01 -2.44
C LEU A 157 6.00 -21.28 -1.90
N GLU A 158 7.03 -20.69 -2.50
CA GLU A 158 8.43 -20.86 -2.10
C GLU A 158 8.72 -20.19 -0.75
N GLN A 159 8.04 -19.06 -0.47
CA GLN A 159 8.23 -18.28 0.75
C GLN A 159 7.10 -18.44 1.77
N GLY A 160 5.95 -19.00 1.36
CA GLY A 160 4.76 -19.08 2.19
C GLY A 160 4.15 -17.71 2.52
N ILE A 161 4.28 -16.73 1.63
CA ILE A 161 3.85 -15.35 1.86
C ILE A 161 2.70 -14.99 0.92
N PRO A 162 1.59 -14.42 1.44
CA PRO A 162 0.53 -13.90 0.60
C PRO A 162 1.01 -12.88 -0.42
N HIS A 163 0.50 -12.95 -1.64
CA HIS A 163 0.77 -11.94 -2.64
C HIS A 163 0.31 -10.56 -2.16
N MET A 164 1.24 -9.62 -2.12
CA MET A 164 0.98 -8.23 -1.73
C MET A 164 0.94 -7.29 -2.94
N LYS A 165 1.20 -7.79 -4.13
CA LYS A 165 1.26 -7.01 -5.37
C LYS A 165 0.53 -7.72 -6.49
N GLY A 166 -0.26 -6.94 -7.24
CA GLY A 166 -0.98 -7.46 -8.41
C GLY A 166 -2.26 -8.22 -8.08
N VAL A 167 -2.74 -8.20 -6.83
CA VAL A 167 -3.98 -8.90 -6.44
C VAL A 167 -5.19 -8.19 -7.04
N PRO A 168 -6.09 -8.92 -7.74
CA PRO A 168 -7.31 -8.34 -8.30
C PRO A 168 -8.22 -7.78 -7.21
N CYS A 169 -8.76 -6.59 -7.44
CA CYS A 169 -9.64 -5.91 -6.50
C CYS A 169 -10.67 -5.02 -7.19
N SER A 170 -11.69 -4.65 -6.42
CA SER A 170 -12.61 -3.56 -6.75
C SER A 170 -12.57 -2.47 -5.70
N VAL A 171 -12.94 -1.25 -6.08
CA VAL A 171 -13.07 -0.11 -5.17
C VAL A 171 -14.42 0.55 -5.43
N GLU A 172 -15.21 0.72 -4.39
CA GLU A 172 -16.54 1.32 -4.46
C GLU A 172 -16.76 2.35 -3.36
N LYS A 173 -17.66 3.28 -3.60
CA LYS A 173 -18.12 4.21 -2.57
C LYS A 173 -18.88 3.45 -1.50
N ILE A 174 -18.73 3.87 -0.25
CA ILE A 174 -19.58 3.36 0.83
C ILE A 174 -20.74 4.33 1.12
N SER A 175 -21.80 3.77 1.68
CA SER A 175 -23.01 4.53 2.06
C SER A 175 -22.78 5.41 3.29
N GLU A 176 -23.61 6.44 3.45
CA GLU A 176 -23.63 7.27 4.67
C GLU A 176 -23.87 6.42 5.94
N THR A 177 -24.64 5.36 5.83
CA THR A 177 -24.87 4.42 6.94
C THR A 177 -23.59 3.71 7.35
N GLU A 178 -22.76 3.31 6.40
CA GLU A 178 -21.47 2.69 6.67
C GLU A 178 -20.47 3.69 7.24
N ILE A 179 -20.45 4.91 6.73
CA ILE A 179 -19.65 6.00 7.30
C ILE A 179 -20.04 6.22 8.76
N ALA A 180 -21.35 6.35 9.05
CA ALA A 180 -21.83 6.51 10.42
C ALA A 180 -21.47 5.32 11.33
N ARG A 181 -21.45 4.10 10.80
CA ARG A 181 -20.96 2.90 11.52
C ARG A 181 -19.48 3.04 11.89
N LEU A 182 -18.64 3.44 10.94
CA LEU A 182 -17.21 3.66 11.17
C LEU A 182 -16.98 4.76 12.20
N GLU A 183 -17.70 5.87 12.09
CA GLU A 183 -17.60 6.98 13.03
C GLU A 183 -18.04 6.60 14.45
N LYS A 184 -19.08 5.81 14.57
CA LYS A 184 -19.55 5.29 15.86
C LYS A 184 -18.51 4.37 16.50
N ALA A 185 -17.82 3.57 15.70
CA ALA A 185 -16.83 2.60 16.18
C ALA A 185 -15.48 3.26 16.53
N TYR A 186 -15.03 4.22 15.71
CA TYR A 186 -13.65 4.72 15.72
C TYR A 186 -13.54 6.23 16.00
N GLY A 187 -14.64 6.90 16.18
CA GLY A 187 -14.72 8.36 16.32
C GLY A 187 -15.01 9.06 15.01
N PRO A 188 -15.32 10.36 15.05
CA PRO A 188 -15.68 11.12 13.86
C PRO A 188 -14.56 11.09 12.84
N THR A 189 -14.93 11.00 11.59
CA THR A 189 -13.98 11.15 10.48
C THR A 189 -13.45 12.58 10.48
N ASN A 190 -12.15 12.75 10.34
CA ASN A 190 -11.59 14.10 10.28
C ASN A 190 -12.02 14.80 8.99
N GLU A 191 -12.38 16.07 9.10
CA GLU A 191 -12.58 16.91 7.93
C GLU A 191 -11.24 17.03 7.17
N LEU A 192 -11.30 16.76 5.87
CA LEU A 192 -10.15 16.90 5.02
C LEU A 192 -10.04 18.35 4.55
N LYS A 193 -8.97 19.02 4.91
CA LYS A 193 -8.66 20.35 4.35
C LYS A 193 -8.35 20.22 2.87
N ARG A 194 -8.89 21.14 2.07
CA ARG A 194 -8.63 21.19 0.62
C ARG A 194 -7.84 22.44 0.28
N GLY A 195 -6.87 22.27 -0.60
CA GLY A 195 -6.11 23.38 -1.20
C GLY A 195 -6.92 24.13 -2.27
N PRO A 196 -6.33 25.18 -2.88
CA PRO A 196 -6.99 26.00 -3.89
C PRO A 196 -7.53 25.23 -5.09
N GLU A 197 -6.89 24.13 -5.45
CA GLU A 197 -7.28 23.26 -6.57
C GLU A 197 -8.27 22.14 -6.18
N GLY A 198 -8.83 22.18 -4.95
CA GLY A 198 -9.73 21.16 -4.45
C GLY A 198 -9.04 19.87 -3.99
N LYS A 199 -7.72 19.73 -4.14
CA LYS A 199 -6.96 18.57 -3.63
C LYS A 199 -6.98 18.52 -2.11
N VAL A 200 -7.10 17.33 -1.56
CA VAL A 200 -7.04 17.12 -0.11
C VAL A 200 -5.62 17.43 0.39
N LEU A 201 -5.54 18.31 1.37
CA LEU A 201 -4.30 18.63 2.07
C LEU A 201 -4.17 17.73 3.31
N ARG A 202 -3.01 17.17 3.53
CA ARG A 202 -2.65 16.63 4.83
C ARG A 202 -2.59 17.76 5.84
N SER A 203 -3.13 17.56 7.05
CA SER A 203 -3.57 18.66 7.93
C SER A 203 -2.50 19.68 8.33
N ASP A 204 -1.22 19.39 8.25
CA ASP A 204 -0.14 20.31 8.61
C ASP A 204 1.03 20.23 7.60
N ALA A 205 0.75 19.75 6.40
CA ALA A 205 1.77 19.60 5.38
C ALA A 205 2.31 20.96 4.95
N LYS A 206 3.62 21.11 5.05
CA LYS A 206 4.33 22.23 4.43
C LYS A 206 4.40 22.00 2.92
N PRO A 207 4.58 23.03 2.10
CA PRO A 207 4.72 22.87 0.64
C PRO A 207 5.71 21.77 0.22
N ASN A 208 6.77 21.56 0.99
CA ASN A 208 7.77 20.52 0.72
C ASN A 208 7.34 19.09 1.10
N ASP A 209 6.24 18.93 1.83
CA ASP A 209 5.71 17.60 2.18
C ASP A 209 4.98 16.95 0.98
N PHE A 210 4.85 17.68 -0.14
CA PHE A 210 4.21 17.26 -1.39
C PHE A 210 5.21 16.94 -2.50
N MET A 211 6.47 16.75 -2.18
CA MET A 211 7.51 16.51 -3.21
C MET A 211 7.17 15.39 -4.20
N PHE A 212 6.29 14.46 -3.85
CA PHE A 212 5.85 13.41 -4.76
C PHE A 212 4.61 13.77 -5.61
N ASP A 213 3.84 14.78 -5.22
CA ASP A 213 2.67 15.21 -6.00
C ASP A 213 3.02 16.26 -7.06
N GLU A 214 4.15 16.94 -6.92
CA GLU A 214 4.64 17.96 -7.87
C GLU A 214 5.61 17.41 -8.92
N PHE A 215 5.97 16.13 -8.88
CA PHE A 215 6.79 15.47 -9.90
C PHE A 215 6.05 15.22 -11.23
N THR A 216 5.06 16.03 -11.55
CA THR A 216 4.52 16.15 -12.92
C THR A 216 5.27 17.21 -13.75
N GLY A 217 6.29 17.81 -13.20
CA GLY A 217 7.12 18.82 -13.87
C GLY A 217 8.43 18.22 -14.34
N ASP A 218 8.60 18.15 -15.64
CA ASP A 218 9.86 18.37 -16.34
C ASP A 218 11.14 17.64 -15.90
N GLY A 219 11.11 16.36 -15.56
CA GLY A 219 12.24 15.39 -15.59
C GLY A 219 13.65 15.79 -15.10
N ILE A 220 13.91 17.10 -14.94
CA ILE A 220 15.24 17.66 -14.71
C ILE A 220 15.74 17.46 -13.28
N GLU A 221 14.85 17.48 -12.29
CA GLU A 221 15.25 17.30 -10.89
C GLU A 221 15.47 15.82 -10.53
N PHE A 222 14.80 14.90 -11.22
CA PHE A 222 15.03 13.47 -11.04
C PHE A 222 16.43 13.04 -11.48
N GLU A 223 16.91 13.56 -12.61
CA GLU A 223 18.29 13.32 -13.06
C GLU A 223 19.32 13.89 -12.07
N ALA A 224 19.05 15.05 -11.47
CA ALA A 224 19.96 15.66 -10.51
C ALA A 224 20.04 14.86 -9.19
N ILE A 225 18.94 14.26 -8.73
CA ILE A 225 18.91 13.42 -7.52
C ILE A 225 19.56 12.07 -7.80
N GLU A 226 19.30 11.46 -8.95
CA GLU A 226 19.90 10.18 -9.34
C GLU A 226 21.42 10.32 -9.51
N LEU A 227 21.89 11.36 -10.17
CA LEU A 227 23.33 11.65 -10.32
C LEU A 227 24.02 11.96 -8.98
N SER A 228 23.31 12.57 -8.02
CA SER A 228 23.87 12.84 -6.69
C SER A 228 24.00 11.57 -5.83
N LEU A 229 23.12 10.59 -6.02
CA LEU A 229 23.15 9.32 -5.30
C LEU A 229 24.16 8.32 -5.88
N TYR A 230 24.36 8.32 -7.20
CA TYR A 230 25.27 7.40 -7.89
C TYR A 230 26.67 8.00 -8.17
N GLY A 231 26.81 9.30 -8.14
CA GLY A 231 28.09 10.00 -8.45
C GLY A 231 29.16 9.98 -7.35
N ARG A 232 28.95 9.30 -6.22
CA ARG A 232 29.93 9.23 -5.13
C ARG A 232 30.67 7.92 -4.98
N ASN A 233 30.53 6.95 -5.89
CA ASN A 233 31.21 5.66 -5.80
C ASN A 233 32.05 5.30 -7.03
N THR A 234 32.60 6.28 -7.71
CA THR A 234 33.68 6.02 -8.70
C THR A 234 34.92 6.78 -8.28
N ILE A 235 35.65 6.25 -7.33
CA ILE A 235 37.11 6.20 -7.23
C ILE A 235 37.48 4.98 -6.43
#